data_b595f82d0c35e145bf4a3ce687e5d8dd
#
_entry.id   b595f82d0c35e145bf4a3ce687e5d8dd
#
_cell.length_a   1.000
_cell.length_b   1.000
_cell.length_c   1.000
_cell.angle_alpha   90.00
_cell.angle_beta   90.00
_cell.angle_gamma   90.00
#
_symmetry.space_group_name_H-M   'P 1'
#
loop_
_entity.id
_entity.type
_entity.pdbx_description
1 polymer ?
#
loop_
_entity_poly.entity_id
_entity_poly.type
_entity_poly.pdbx_seq_one_letter_code
_entity_poly.pdbx_strand_id
1 'polypeptide(L)'
;MINEELLNQFHLRKYNPDYVPPIDFKVLTINNKIVGNLQSFIVFTGLPKTGKSTYLSALIASALHPADFFKMKINFPAGRRRIAYIDTESSSYDFYRQMERIRNFIGLNRLPGNLDAFAVREDNHITIMQYIDAYLEQTPECSVLVI
;
A
#
# COMPACT_ATOMS: atom_id res chain seq x y z
N MET A 1 14.48 -29.89 -25.98
CA MET A 1 15.44 -28.81 -26.32
C MET A 1 15.45 -27.82 -25.18
N ILE A 2 16.61 -27.60 -24.55
CA ILE A 2 16.76 -26.55 -23.53
C ILE A 2 16.70 -25.23 -24.27
N ASN A 3 15.84 -24.31 -23.81
CA ASN A 3 15.75 -22.97 -24.40
C ASN A 3 16.99 -22.19 -23.95
N GLU A 4 17.99 -22.07 -24.81
CA GLU A 4 19.26 -21.38 -24.53
C GLU A 4 19.04 -19.90 -24.18
N GLU A 5 18.04 -19.25 -24.77
CA GLU A 5 17.71 -17.87 -24.45
C GLU A 5 17.22 -17.72 -23.00
N LEU A 6 16.36 -18.63 -22.54
CA LEU A 6 15.87 -18.66 -21.17
C LEU A 6 17.02 -18.93 -20.18
N LEU A 7 17.94 -19.82 -20.54
CA LEU A 7 19.12 -20.13 -19.72
C LEU A 7 20.05 -18.92 -19.62
N ASN A 8 20.29 -18.21 -20.71
CA ASN A 8 21.09 -16.98 -20.73
C ASN A 8 20.46 -15.89 -19.87
N GLN A 9 19.14 -15.68 -19.97
CA GLN A 9 18.42 -14.73 -19.11
C GLN A 9 18.52 -15.12 -17.63
N PHE A 10 18.49 -16.40 -17.31
CA PHE A 10 18.67 -16.87 -15.94
C PHE A 10 20.10 -16.61 -15.44
N HIS A 11 21.11 -16.83 -16.27
CA HIS A 11 22.52 -16.53 -15.91
C HIS A 11 22.76 -15.05 -15.65
N LEU A 12 22.10 -14.13 -16.34
CA LEU A 12 22.18 -12.69 -16.10
C LEU A 12 21.66 -12.28 -14.71
N ARG A 13 20.84 -13.13 -14.06
CA ARG A 13 20.32 -12.90 -12.70
C ARG A 13 21.16 -13.53 -11.60
N LYS A 14 22.30 -14.14 -11.97
CA LYS A 14 23.24 -14.72 -11.00
C LYS A 14 23.82 -13.60 -10.13
N TYR A 15 23.94 -13.87 -8.83
CA TYR A 15 24.57 -12.95 -7.90
C TYR A 15 25.98 -12.54 -8.39
N ASN A 16 26.20 -11.25 -8.47
CA ASN A 16 27.50 -10.65 -8.81
C ASN A 16 28.02 -9.90 -7.57
N PRO A 17 29.11 -10.37 -6.94
CA PRO A 17 29.66 -9.72 -5.75
C PRO A 17 30.20 -8.29 -6.03
N ASP A 18 30.53 -7.97 -7.28
CA ASP A 18 31.05 -6.68 -7.70
C ASP A 18 29.95 -5.66 -8.04
N TYR A 19 28.67 -6.11 -8.05
CA TYR A 19 27.53 -5.26 -8.32
C TYR A 19 26.80 -4.88 -7.03
N VAL A 20 26.83 -3.60 -6.67
CA VAL A 20 26.03 -3.05 -5.59
C VAL A 20 24.78 -2.41 -6.21
N PRO A 21 23.60 -3.00 -6.04
CA PRO A 21 22.38 -2.40 -6.56
C PRO A 21 22.09 -1.05 -5.87
N PRO A 22 21.41 -0.11 -6.54
CA PRO A 22 20.98 1.12 -5.92
C PRO A 22 20.04 0.81 -4.74
N ILE A 23 20.09 1.67 -3.72
CA ILE A 23 19.19 1.54 -2.57
C ILE A 23 17.77 1.89 -3.02
N ASP A 24 16.84 0.96 -2.85
CA ASP A 24 15.45 1.17 -3.15
C ASP A 24 14.83 2.30 -2.33
N PHE A 25 13.83 2.98 -2.91
CA PHE A 25 13.09 4.01 -2.21
C PHE A 25 12.31 3.43 -1.02
N LYS A 26 12.57 3.96 0.17
CA LYS A 26 11.97 3.50 1.44
C LYS A 26 10.56 4.06 1.58
N VAL A 27 9.55 3.24 1.30
CA VAL A 27 8.14 3.66 1.37
C VAL A 27 7.63 3.60 2.80
N LEU A 28 7.74 2.44 3.46
CA LEU A 28 7.23 2.26 4.81
C LEU A 28 8.36 2.05 5.81
N THR A 29 8.35 2.86 6.87
CA THR A 29 9.20 2.65 8.04
C THR A 29 8.35 2.52 9.31
N ILE A 30 8.77 1.66 10.22
CA ILE A 30 8.18 1.50 11.55
C ILE A 30 9.31 1.58 12.57
N ASN A 31 9.20 2.47 13.53
CA ASN A 31 10.24 2.74 14.52
C ASN A 31 11.61 3.02 13.87
N ASN A 32 11.62 3.80 12.79
CA ASN A 32 12.78 4.13 11.94
C ASN A 32 13.44 2.95 11.22
N LYS A 33 12.86 1.74 11.28
CA LYS A 33 13.33 0.58 10.53
C LYS A 33 12.52 0.45 9.23
N ILE A 34 13.21 0.11 8.15
CA ILE A 34 12.59 -0.11 6.84
C ILE A 34 11.77 -1.39 6.92
N VAL A 35 10.49 -1.31 6.58
CA VAL A 35 9.55 -2.44 6.49
C VAL A 35 9.17 -2.70 5.04
N GLY A 36 9.11 -1.67 4.21
CA GLY A 36 8.79 -1.79 2.80
C GLY A 36 9.47 -0.73 1.93
N ASN A 37 10.00 -1.19 0.81
CA ASN A 37 10.52 -0.36 -0.27
C ASN A 37 9.48 -0.20 -1.37
N LEU A 38 9.77 0.58 -2.39
CA LEU A 38 8.98 0.60 -3.62
C LEU A 38 8.92 -0.82 -4.21
N GLN A 39 7.74 -1.25 -4.69
CA GLN A 39 7.45 -2.60 -5.18
C GLN A 39 7.44 -3.71 -4.10
N SER A 40 7.48 -3.35 -2.81
CA SER A 40 7.29 -4.34 -1.76
C SER A 40 5.82 -4.74 -1.62
N PHE A 41 5.59 -6.02 -1.36
CA PHE A 41 4.31 -6.55 -0.92
C PHE A 41 4.39 -6.83 0.60
N ILE A 42 3.48 -6.24 1.37
CA ILE A 42 3.47 -6.34 2.83
C ILE A 42 2.12 -6.88 3.28
N VAL A 43 2.15 -7.89 4.13
CA VAL A 43 0.94 -8.50 4.71
C VAL A 43 0.89 -8.25 6.20
N PHE A 44 -0.21 -7.66 6.67
CA PHE A 44 -0.51 -7.53 8.10
C PHE A 44 -1.49 -8.63 8.51
N THR A 45 -1.05 -9.51 9.39
CA THR A 45 -1.87 -10.61 9.89
C THR A 45 -2.12 -10.47 11.40
N GLY A 46 -3.17 -11.12 11.88
CA GLY A 46 -3.49 -11.14 13.31
C GLY A 46 -4.86 -11.78 13.54
N LEU A 47 -5.11 -12.19 14.77
CA LEU A 47 -6.39 -12.77 15.17
C LEU A 47 -7.54 -11.77 15.01
N PRO A 48 -8.78 -12.23 14.88
CA PRO A 48 -9.95 -11.35 14.91
C PRO A 48 -9.94 -10.46 16.17
N LYS A 49 -10.41 -9.23 16.05
CA LYS A 49 -10.53 -8.25 17.16
C LYS A 49 -9.18 -7.80 17.79
N THR A 50 -8.05 -8.05 17.16
CA THR A 50 -6.73 -7.60 17.64
C THR A 50 -6.36 -6.17 17.23
N GLY A 51 -7.27 -5.42 16.62
CA GLY A 51 -7.04 -4.03 16.24
C GLY A 51 -6.41 -3.83 14.86
N LYS A 52 -6.38 -4.85 13.99
CA LYS A 52 -5.83 -4.74 12.61
C LYS A 52 -6.38 -3.53 11.86
N SER A 53 -7.71 -3.35 11.84
CA SER A 53 -8.35 -2.21 11.15
C SER A 53 -7.96 -0.86 11.74
N THR A 54 -7.73 -0.79 13.06
CA THR A 54 -7.24 0.42 13.73
C THR A 54 -5.79 0.71 13.32
N TYR A 55 -4.95 -0.31 13.29
CA TYR A 55 -3.57 -0.19 12.87
C TYR A 55 -3.46 0.23 11.40
N LEU A 56 -4.29 -0.36 10.53
CA LEU A 56 -4.39 0.00 9.11
C LEU A 56 -4.86 1.45 8.94
N SER A 57 -5.87 1.88 9.71
CA SER A 57 -6.32 3.27 9.70
C SER A 57 -5.20 4.25 10.10
N ALA A 58 -4.41 3.88 11.11
CA ALA A 58 -3.27 4.69 11.52
C ALA A 58 -2.13 4.71 10.48
N LEU A 59 -1.91 3.59 9.78
CA LEU A 59 -0.98 3.51 8.67
C LEU A 59 -1.37 4.46 7.52
N ILE A 60 -2.63 4.42 7.11
CA ILE A 60 -3.16 5.33 6.08
C ILE A 60 -3.07 6.78 6.58
N ALA A 61 -3.44 7.04 7.83
CA ALA A 61 -3.34 8.37 8.43
C ALA A 61 -1.89 8.90 8.43
N SER A 62 -0.90 8.04 8.71
CA SER A 62 0.53 8.43 8.69
C SER A 62 1.05 8.77 7.29
N ALA A 63 0.37 8.31 6.25
CA ALA A 63 0.65 8.66 4.87
C ALA A 63 0.00 10.00 4.46
N LEU A 64 -1.14 10.31 5.04
CA LEU A 64 -1.92 11.51 4.71
C LEU A 64 -1.49 12.75 5.51
N HIS A 65 -0.86 12.56 6.65
CA HIS A 65 -0.47 13.60 7.59
C HIS A 65 0.96 13.39 8.08
N PRO A 66 1.76 14.45 8.28
CA PRO A 66 3.14 14.31 8.74
C PRO A 66 3.31 13.79 10.18
N ALA A 67 2.21 13.64 10.93
CA ALA A 67 2.26 13.06 12.27
C ALA A 67 2.66 11.57 12.24
N ASP A 68 3.41 11.19 13.26
CA ASP A 68 3.93 9.83 13.44
C ASP A 68 2.94 9.02 14.28
N PHE A 69 2.02 8.29 13.62
CA PHE A 69 1.09 7.41 14.29
C PHE A 69 1.73 6.03 14.52
N PHE A 70 1.81 5.59 15.77
CA PHE A 70 2.43 4.32 16.17
C PHE A 70 3.87 4.13 15.63
N LYS A 71 4.62 5.24 15.49
CA LYS A 71 5.97 5.27 14.90
C LYS A 71 6.02 4.74 13.46
N MET A 72 4.89 4.76 12.76
CA MET A 72 4.79 4.46 11.34
C MET A 72 4.95 5.71 10.51
N LYS A 73 5.70 5.60 9.41
CA LYS A 73 5.86 6.67 8.45
C LYS A 73 5.82 6.12 7.03
N ILE A 74 4.97 6.70 6.20
CA ILE A 74 4.96 6.45 4.76
C ILE A 74 5.61 7.64 4.05
N ASN A 75 6.60 7.33 3.22
CA ASN A 75 7.24 8.30 2.34
C ASN A 75 6.76 8.04 0.91
N PHE A 76 6.50 9.10 0.18
CA PHE A 76 6.07 9.02 -1.20
C PHE A 76 7.21 9.39 -2.15
N PRO A 77 7.37 8.69 -3.27
CA PRO A 77 8.20 9.18 -4.36
C PRO A 77 7.70 10.54 -4.88
N ALA A 78 8.61 11.34 -5.43
CA ALA A 78 8.25 12.61 -6.02
C ALA A 78 7.16 12.43 -7.10
N GLY A 79 6.11 13.25 -7.06
CA GLY A 79 4.99 13.17 -8.00
C GLY A 79 4.01 12.00 -7.79
N ARG A 80 4.27 11.08 -6.87
CA ARG A 80 3.45 9.88 -6.65
C ARG A 80 2.94 9.81 -5.22
N ARG A 81 1.99 10.68 -4.88
CA ARG A 81 1.51 10.86 -3.49
C ARG A 81 0.12 10.32 -3.23
N ARG A 82 -0.45 9.55 -4.16
CA ARG A 82 -1.80 9.01 -4.02
C ARG A 82 -1.79 7.62 -3.38
N ILE A 83 -2.80 7.38 -2.56
CA ILE A 83 -3.08 6.10 -1.89
C ILE A 83 -4.40 5.60 -2.42
N ALA A 84 -4.48 4.33 -2.80
CA ALA A 84 -5.73 3.62 -3.00
C ALA A 84 -5.98 2.67 -1.82
N TYR A 85 -7.18 2.72 -1.26
CA TYR A 85 -7.64 1.78 -0.25
C TYR A 85 -8.87 1.02 -0.76
N ILE A 86 -8.74 -0.29 -0.87
CA ILE A 86 -9.78 -1.19 -1.39
C ILE A 86 -10.26 -2.07 -0.23
N ASP A 87 -11.47 -1.84 0.24
CA ASP A 87 -12.07 -2.63 1.31
C ASP A 87 -12.97 -3.70 0.71
N THR A 88 -12.58 -4.97 0.92
CA THR A 88 -13.27 -6.15 0.37
C THR A 88 -14.16 -6.87 1.39
N GLU A 89 -14.14 -6.45 2.67
CA GLU A 89 -14.77 -7.19 3.75
C GLU A 89 -15.87 -6.40 4.48
N SER A 90 -15.69 -5.09 4.61
CA SER A 90 -16.52 -4.27 5.49
C SER A 90 -17.92 -4.03 4.93
N SER A 91 -18.90 -3.94 5.81
CA SER A 91 -20.19 -3.36 5.46
C SER A 91 -20.02 -1.87 5.11
N SER A 92 -20.97 -1.28 4.38
CA SER A 92 -20.92 0.16 4.06
C SER A 92 -20.80 1.03 5.32
N TYR A 93 -21.41 0.62 6.42
CA TYR A 93 -21.33 1.34 7.70
C TYR A 93 -19.95 1.18 8.35
N ASP A 94 -19.37 0.00 8.35
CA ASP A 94 -18.04 -0.23 8.93
C ASP A 94 -16.95 0.46 8.09
N PHE A 95 -17.08 0.45 6.77
CA PHE A 95 -16.23 1.22 5.86
C PHE A 95 -16.31 2.72 6.17
N TYR A 96 -17.51 3.29 6.29
CA TYR A 96 -17.70 4.68 6.71
C TYR A 96 -17.01 4.95 8.06
N ARG A 97 -17.20 4.09 9.05
CA ARG A 97 -16.55 4.24 10.37
C ARG A 97 -15.03 4.19 10.27
N GLN A 98 -14.49 3.42 9.35
CA GLN A 98 -13.05 3.37 9.11
C GLN A 98 -12.54 4.67 8.49
N MET A 99 -13.26 5.25 7.53
CA MET A 99 -12.94 6.57 6.98
C MET A 99 -12.98 7.66 8.05
N GLU A 100 -13.99 7.65 8.91
CA GLU A 100 -14.08 8.56 10.05
C GLU A 100 -12.91 8.38 11.04
N ARG A 101 -12.48 7.15 11.28
CA ARG A 101 -11.31 6.88 12.12
C ARG A 101 -10.03 7.45 11.53
N ILE A 102 -9.80 7.28 10.23
CA ILE A 102 -8.65 7.88 9.54
C ILE A 102 -8.71 9.40 9.65
N ARG A 103 -9.87 9.99 9.36
CA ARG A 103 -10.11 11.42 9.48
C ARG A 103 -9.81 11.95 10.90
N ASN A 104 -10.24 11.23 11.93
CA ASN A 104 -10.00 11.60 13.32
C ASN A 104 -8.52 11.49 13.72
N PHE A 105 -7.79 10.50 13.22
CA PHE A 105 -6.34 10.40 13.43
C PHE A 105 -5.61 11.64 12.90
N ILE A 106 -5.97 12.12 11.73
CA ILE A 106 -5.32 13.29 11.12
C ILE A 106 -5.87 14.63 11.63
N GLY A 107 -6.95 14.62 12.40
CA GLY A 107 -7.53 15.83 13.00
C GLY A 107 -8.14 16.82 11.99
N LEU A 108 -8.53 16.35 10.80
CA LEU A 108 -9.10 17.18 9.75
C LEU A 108 -10.62 17.02 9.66
N ASN A 109 -11.29 18.04 9.13
CA ASN A 109 -12.74 18.00 8.88
C ASN A 109 -13.10 17.18 7.63
N ARG A 110 -12.14 16.96 6.73
CA ARG A 110 -12.28 16.19 5.49
C ARG A 110 -11.02 15.35 5.26
N LEU A 111 -11.19 14.19 4.63
CA LEU A 111 -10.06 13.41 4.13
C LEU A 111 -9.36 14.15 2.99
N PRO A 112 -8.03 14.12 2.92
CA PRO A 112 -7.27 14.70 1.83
C PRO A 112 -7.59 14.07 0.47
N GLY A 113 -7.52 14.85 -0.60
CA GLY A 113 -7.84 14.39 -1.95
C GLY A 113 -6.83 13.44 -2.59
N ASN A 114 -5.79 13.05 -1.86
CA ASN A 114 -4.82 12.04 -2.28
C ASN A 114 -5.10 10.64 -1.68
N LEU A 115 -6.24 10.45 -1.02
CA LEU A 115 -6.78 9.15 -0.64
C LEU A 115 -7.99 8.84 -1.50
N ASP A 116 -7.93 7.78 -2.28
CA ASP A 116 -9.08 7.17 -2.95
C ASP A 116 -9.45 5.89 -2.20
N ALA A 117 -10.67 5.81 -1.73
CA ALA A 117 -11.12 4.66 -0.93
C ALA A 117 -12.39 4.05 -1.55
N PHE A 118 -12.39 2.74 -1.69
CA PHE A 118 -13.42 1.97 -2.39
C PHE A 118 -13.93 0.82 -1.52
N ALA A 119 -15.24 0.70 -1.38
CA ALA A 119 -15.90 -0.44 -0.74
C ALA A 119 -16.41 -1.37 -1.84
N VAL A 120 -15.79 -2.55 -1.98
CA VAL A 120 -16.05 -3.48 -3.09
C VAL A 120 -16.50 -4.87 -2.60
N ARG A 121 -17.04 -4.95 -1.39
CA ARG A 121 -17.46 -6.19 -0.76
C ARG A 121 -18.46 -7.01 -1.59
N GLU A 122 -19.31 -6.34 -2.35
CA GLU A 122 -20.35 -6.99 -3.15
C GLU A 122 -19.80 -7.55 -4.49
N ASP A 123 -18.57 -7.20 -4.86
CA ASP A 123 -17.96 -7.62 -6.10
C ASP A 123 -17.17 -8.92 -5.91
N ASN A 124 -17.09 -9.71 -6.99
CA ASN A 124 -16.23 -10.90 -7.00
C ASN A 124 -14.77 -10.51 -7.21
N HIS A 125 -13.85 -11.42 -6.84
CA HIS A 125 -12.41 -11.15 -6.89
C HIS A 125 -11.88 -10.82 -8.30
N ILE A 126 -12.47 -11.38 -9.36
CA ILE A 126 -12.06 -11.09 -10.75
C ILE A 126 -12.39 -9.63 -11.10
N THR A 127 -13.60 -9.20 -10.77
CA THR A 127 -14.05 -7.82 -10.97
C THR A 127 -13.19 -6.84 -10.16
N ILE A 128 -12.89 -7.17 -8.90
CA ILE A 128 -12.03 -6.34 -8.05
C ILE A 128 -10.64 -6.17 -8.68
N MET A 129 -10.04 -7.25 -9.19
CA MET A 129 -8.73 -7.15 -9.87
C MET A 129 -8.80 -6.28 -11.12
N GLN A 130 -9.86 -6.38 -11.92
CA GLN A 130 -10.07 -5.51 -13.08
C GLN A 130 -10.22 -4.03 -12.68
N TYR A 131 -10.91 -3.73 -11.58
CA TYR A 131 -11.00 -2.37 -11.05
C TYR A 131 -9.63 -1.82 -10.64
N ILE A 132 -8.83 -2.63 -9.95
CA ILE A 132 -7.48 -2.26 -9.52
C ILE A 132 -6.59 -1.97 -10.73
N ASP A 133 -6.58 -2.85 -11.73
CA ASP A 133 -5.77 -2.68 -12.93
C ASP A 133 -6.18 -1.40 -13.67
N ALA A 134 -7.47 -1.20 -13.93
CA ALA A 134 -7.96 0.00 -14.60
C ALA A 134 -7.68 1.28 -13.79
N TYR A 135 -7.80 1.23 -12.47
CA TYR A 135 -7.49 2.36 -11.60
C TYR A 135 -5.99 2.72 -11.67
N LEU A 136 -5.10 1.74 -11.57
CA LEU A 136 -3.65 1.98 -11.59
C LEU A 136 -3.16 2.50 -12.96
N GLU A 137 -3.77 2.05 -14.06
CA GLU A 137 -3.50 2.59 -15.40
C GLU A 137 -3.89 4.07 -15.52
N GLN A 138 -5.00 4.47 -14.92
CA GLN A 138 -5.49 5.84 -14.97
C GLN A 138 -4.88 6.76 -13.91
N THR A 139 -4.22 6.20 -12.91
CA THR A 139 -3.73 6.92 -11.73
C THR A 139 -2.24 6.64 -11.49
N PRO A 140 -1.35 7.09 -12.39
CA PRO A 140 0.09 6.80 -12.30
C PRO A 140 0.75 7.44 -11.05
N GLU A 141 0.10 8.44 -10.44
CA GLU A 141 0.53 9.04 -9.17
C GLU A 141 0.23 8.18 -7.94
N CYS A 142 -0.50 7.07 -8.10
CA CYS A 142 -0.69 6.10 -7.02
C CYS A 142 0.61 5.33 -6.77
N SER A 143 1.07 5.32 -5.53
CA SER A 143 2.27 4.60 -5.12
C SER A 143 2.06 3.66 -3.93
N VAL A 144 0.90 3.73 -3.29
CA VAL A 144 0.51 2.85 -2.18
C VAL A 144 -0.89 2.31 -2.46
N LEU A 145 -0.98 1.00 -2.57
CA LEU A 145 -2.23 0.26 -2.66
C LEU A 145 -2.41 -0.55 -1.36
N VAL A 146 -3.57 -0.38 -0.74
CA VAL A 146 -3.99 -1.11 0.47
C VAL A 146 -5.23 -1.93 0.12
N ILE A 147 -5.22 -3.22 0.41
CA ILE A 147 -6.34 -4.14 0.15
C ILE A 147 -6.69 -4.86 1.45
#